data_7fa89b0ef53f246c29285ffa7396164e
#
_entry.id   7fa89b0ef53f246c29285ffa7396164e
#
_cell.length_a   1.000
_cell.length_b   1.000
_cell.length_c   1.000
_cell.angle_alpha   90.00
_cell.angle_beta   90.00
_cell.angle_gamma   90.00
#
_symmetry.space_group_name_H-M   'P 1'
#
loop_
_entity.id
_entity.type
_entity.pdbx_description
1 polymer ?
#
loop_
_entity_poly.entity_id
_entity_poly.type
_entity_poly.pdbx_seq_one_letter_code
_entity_poly.pdbx_strand_id
1 'polypeptide(L)'
;VKIKILLLLATFILVGCSYKPVSKITNDIMGDRVYVNVLISKEEPKNSVWIKDSVLEGIVTRLGKRISYDKNEPTTITVSIKSLNYQALLFDENGYVTSYKAILTLNFDTKLKGGKMLSVTTSGEHDFTVSQKIKDTRFADGVISEGDKYNAIKEASQEAFDEYIAVLAVKGLKNGD
;
A
#
# COMPACT_ATOMS: atom_id res chain seq x y z
N VAL A 1 29.84 -5.19 44.87
CA VAL A 1 28.93 -6.13 44.21
C VAL A 1 27.82 -5.35 43.48
N LYS A 2 27.14 -4.37 44.11
CA LYS A 2 26.00 -3.63 43.50
C LYS A 2 26.38 -2.81 42.26
N ILE A 3 27.59 -2.19 42.24
CA ILE A 3 28.07 -1.43 41.07
C ILE A 3 28.38 -2.34 39.87
N LYS A 4 28.94 -3.52 40.12
CA LYS A 4 29.22 -4.50 39.03
C LYS A 4 27.95 -5.04 38.39
N ILE A 5 26.88 -5.24 39.17
CA ILE A 5 25.57 -5.67 38.67
C ILE A 5 24.92 -4.55 37.85
N LEU A 6 25.04 -3.28 38.32
CA LEU A 6 24.50 -2.14 37.58
C LEU A 6 25.22 -1.93 36.24
N LEU A 7 26.53 -2.12 36.18
CA LEU A 7 27.34 -2.06 34.96
C LEU A 7 27.00 -3.19 33.98
N LEU A 8 26.75 -4.40 34.50
CA LEU A 8 26.33 -5.54 33.68
C LEU A 8 24.91 -5.32 33.09
N LEU A 9 23.99 -4.72 33.86
CA LEU A 9 22.64 -4.40 33.39
C LEU A 9 22.67 -3.27 32.33
N ALA A 10 23.55 -2.27 32.51
CA ALA A 10 23.73 -1.19 31.54
C ALA A 10 24.28 -1.69 30.17
N THR A 11 25.18 -2.70 30.18
CA THR A 11 25.68 -3.31 28.92
C THR A 11 24.62 -4.09 28.21
N PHE A 12 23.64 -4.69 28.86
CA PHE A 12 22.53 -5.42 28.23
C PHE A 12 21.54 -4.48 27.52
N ILE A 13 21.40 -3.22 27.97
CA ILE A 13 20.52 -2.21 27.34
C ILE A 13 21.15 -1.65 26.05
N LEU A 14 22.47 -1.72 25.90
CA LEU A 14 23.19 -1.22 24.74
C LEU A 14 23.23 -2.19 23.55
N VAL A 15 22.82 -3.45 23.73
CA VAL A 15 22.62 -4.40 22.63
C VAL A 15 21.25 -4.10 21.99
N GLY A 16 21.10 -2.87 21.49
CA GLY A 16 19.90 -2.44 20.77
C GLY A 16 19.70 -3.29 19.52
N CYS A 17 18.46 -3.74 19.30
CA CYS A 17 18.05 -4.38 18.07
C CYS A 17 18.60 -3.58 16.88
N SER A 18 19.36 -4.24 16.02
CA SER A 18 19.84 -3.69 14.76
C SER A 18 18.64 -3.51 13.81
N TYR A 19 17.84 -2.44 14.05
CA TYR A 19 16.75 -2.06 13.16
C TYR A 19 17.35 -1.51 11.86
N LYS A 20 17.27 -2.29 10.79
CA LYS A 20 17.55 -1.78 9.44
C LYS A 20 16.28 -1.07 8.93
N PRO A 21 16.29 0.24 8.72
CA PRO A 21 15.13 0.93 8.16
C PRO A 21 14.81 0.38 6.76
N VAL A 22 13.53 0.22 6.46
CA VAL A 22 13.02 -0.34 5.19
C VAL A 22 13.62 0.38 3.98
N SER A 23 13.80 1.71 4.06
CA SER A 23 14.45 2.52 3.03
C SER A 23 15.86 2.03 2.67
N LYS A 24 16.62 1.54 3.65
CA LYS A 24 17.98 1.03 3.43
C LYS A 24 17.96 -0.32 2.71
N ILE A 25 17.04 -1.20 3.10
CA ILE A 25 16.84 -2.52 2.46
C ILE A 25 16.39 -2.34 1.00
N THR A 26 15.44 -1.44 0.77
CA THR A 26 14.91 -1.17 -0.57
C THR A 26 15.91 -0.47 -1.48
N ASN A 27 16.89 0.30 -0.93
CA ASN A 27 17.94 0.93 -1.73
C ASN A 27 18.86 -0.09 -2.38
N ASP A 28 19.17 -1.17 -1.68
CA ASP A 28 20.07 -2.21 -2.18
C ASP A 28 19.48 -2.95 -3.39
N ILE A 29 18.16 -3.19 -3.37
CA ILE A 29 17.46 -4.01 -4.37
C ILE A 29 16.78 -3.22 -5.49
N MET A 30 16.41 -1.94 -5.25
CA MET A 30 15.62 -1.14 -6.19
C MET A 30 16.37 0.04 -6.82
N GLY A 31 17.50 0.48 -6.25
CA GLY A 31 18.14 1.72 -6.68
C GLY A 31 17.36 2.96 -6.24
N ASP A 32 17.81 4.14 -6.74
CA ASP A 32 17.32 5.46 -6.30
C ASP A 32 16.10 5.96 -7.12
N ARG A 33 16.01 5.49 -8.37
CA ARG A 33 14.95 5.88 -9.32
C ARG A 33 14.14 4.66 -9.74
N VAL A 34 12.84 4.86 -9.90
CA VAL A 34 11.87 3.80 -10.23
C VAL A 34 10.96 4.28 -11.35
N TYR A 35 10.80 3.48 -12.40
CA TYR A 35 9.71 3.68 -13.36
C TYR A 35 8.45 3.00 -12.85
N VAL A 36 7.33 3.73 -12.84
CA VAL A 36 6.05 3.24 -12.34
C VAL A 36 5.02 3.28 -13.46
N ASN A 37 4.38 2.15 -13.70
CA ASN A 37 3.29 2.03 -14.65
C ASN A 37 2.05 1.45 -13.93
N VAL A 38 0.99 2.23 -13.80
CA VAL A 38 -0.29 1.75 -13.29
C VAL A 38 -1.20 1.46 -14.48
N LEU A 39 -1.64 0.21 -14.60
CA LEU A 39 -2.53 -0.22 -15.68
C LEU A 39 -3.92 0.32 -15.41
N ILE A 40 -4.43 1.11 -16.37
CA ILE A 40 -5.75 1.70 -16.27
C ILE A 40 -6.79 0.65 -16.66
N SER A 41 -7.75 0.39 -15.76
CA SER A 41 -8.92 -0.43 -16.06
C SER A 41 -9.79 0.26 -17.11
N LYS A 42 -10.24 -0.49 -18.10
CA LYS A 42 -11.18 0.01 -19.11
C LYS A 42 -12.59 0.17 -18.55
N GLU A 43 -12.91 -0.62 -17.53
CA GLU A 43 -14.23 -0.62 -16.89
C GLU A 43 -14.38 0.56 -15.94
N GLU A 44 -13.30 0.90 -15.21
CA GLU A 44 -13.30 1.98 -14.21
C GLU A 44 -12.05 2.86 -14.31
N PRO A 45 -11.94 3.68 -15.36
CA PRO A 45 -10.75 4.50 -15.61
C PRO A 45 -10.51 5.53 -14.51
N LYS A 46 -11.57 6.08 -13.88
CA LYS A 46 -11.48 7.09 -12.84
C LYS A 46 -10.81 6.55 -11.58
N ASN A 47 -11.25 5.39 -11.10
CA ASN A 47 -10.65 4.71 -9.94
C ASN A 47 -9.17 4.39 -10.19
N SER A 48 -8.83 4.01 -11.42
CA SER A 48 -7.43 3.74 -11.81
C SER A 48 -6.53 4.98 -11.70
N VAL A 49 -7.04 6.18 -11.98
CA VAL A 49 -6.29 7.43 -11.83
C VAL A 49 -6.06 7.71 -10.34
N TRP A 50 -7.07 7.58 -9.50
CA TRP A 50 -6.95 7.79 -8.06
C TRP A 50 -5.96 6.81 -7.41
N ILE A 51 -6.01 5.53 -7.81
CA ILE A 51 -5.04 4.51 -7.35
C ILE A 51 -3.63 4.86 -7.82
N LYS A 52 -3.48 5.29 -9.09
CA LYS A 52 -2.19 5.73 -9.61
C LYS A 52 -1.57 6.84 -8.77
N ASP A 53 -2.34 7.87 -8.46
CA ASP A 53 -1.85 9.01 -7.68
C ASP A 53 -1.43 8.57 -6.28
N SER A 54 -2.21 7.71 -5.62
CA SER A 54 -1.89 7.16 -4.30
C SER A 54 -0.62 6.29 -4.31
N VAL A 55 -0.45 5.45 -5.33
CA VAL A 55 0.75 4.61 -5.49
C VAL A 55 1.99 5.48 -5.73
N LEU A 56 1.90 6.50 -6.59
CA LEU A 56 3.02 7.42 -6.84
C LEU A 56 3.39 8.19 -5.57
N GLU A 57 2.42 8.67 -4.81
CA GLU A 57 2.62 9.32 -3.51
C GLU A 57 3.35 8.37 -2.54
N GLY A 58 2.90 7.12 -2.44
CA GLY A 58 3.52 6.09 -1.59
C GLY A 58 4.97 5.79 -1.96
N ILE A 59 5.29 5.73 -3.25
CA ILE A 59 6.67 5.50 -3.72
C ILE A 59 7.60 6.64 -3.30
N VAL A 60 7.14 7.88 -3.40
CA VAL A 60 7.94 9.05 -3.00
C VAL A 60 8.06 9.16 -1.48
N THR A 61 6.95 9.05 -0.76
CA THR A 61 6.89 9.35 0.67
C THR A 61 7.35 8.19 1.55
N ARG A 62 7.01 6.95 1.18
CA ARG A 62 7.24 5.76 2.01
C ARG A 62 8.44 4.94 1.57
N LEU A 63 8.64 4.74 0.26
CA LEU A 63 9.86 4.10 -0.25
C LEU A 63 11.04 5.08 -0.38
N GLY A 64 10.79 6.39 -0.35
CA GLY A 64 11.83 7.42 -0.53
C GLY A 64 12.50 7.37 -1.90
N LYS A 65 11.77 6.93 -2.94
CA LYS A 65 12.30 6.80 -4.30
C LYS A 65 11.88 7.97 -5.18
N ARG A 66 12.72 8.29 -6.15
CA ARG A 66 12.37 9.27 -7.19
C ARG A 66 11.66 8.57 -8.34
N ILE A 67 10.54 9.14 -8.77
CA ILE A 67 9.82 8.66 -9.94
C ILE A 67 10.61 9.01 -11.20
N SER A 68 10.77 8.03 -12.08
CA SER A 68 11.34 8.20 -13.42
C SER A 68 10.26 8.01 -14.48
N TYR A 69 10.39 8.74 -15.57
CA TYR A 69 9.57 8.58 -16.76
C TYR A 69 10.24 7.71 -17.84
N ASP A 70 11.48 7.28 -17.59
CA ASP A 70 12.20 6.39 -18.49
C ASP A 70 11.81 4.92 -18.22
N LYS A 71 11.23 4.28 -19.24
CA LYS A 71 10.83 2.86 -19.19
C LYS A 71 12.03 1.89 -19.06
N ASN A 72 13.24 2.36 -19.37
CA ASN A 72 14.45 1.55 -19.31
C ASN A 72 15.12 1.58 -17.93
N GLU A 73 14.50 2.22 -16.92
CA GLU A 73 15.03 2.19 -15.55
C GLU A 73 15.29 0.74 -15.11
N PRO A 74 16.41 0.51 -14.38
CA PRO A 74 16.73 -0.83 -13.86
C PRO A 74 15.62 -1.40 -13.00
N THR A 75 14.90 -0.54 -12.27
CA THR A 75 13.75 -0.91 -11.44
C THR A 75 12.46 -0.38 -12.05
N THR A 76 11.53 -1.29 -12.30
CA THR A 76 10.19 -0.95 -12.79
C THR A 76 9.14 -1.58 -11.90
N ILE A 77 8.07 -0.86 -11.60
CA ILE A 77 6.91 -1.34 -10.87
C ILE A 77 5.69 -1.20 -11.78
N THR A 78 5.06 -2.32 -12.12
CA THR A 78 3.78 -2.31 -12.83
C THR A 78 2.69 -2.69 -11.83
N VAL A 79 1.68 -1.84 -11.68
CA VAL A 79 0.57 -2.03 -10.77
C VAL A 79 -0.69 -2.31 -11.56
N SER A 80 -1.42 -3.36 -11.18
CA SER A 80 -2.72 -3.69 -11.77
C SER A 80 -3.77 -3.87 -10.67
N ILE A 81 -4.98 -3.40 -10.95
CA ILE A 81 -6.13 -3.57 -10.07
C ILE A 81 -6.69 -4.98 -10.29
N LYS A 82 -6.80 -5.76 -9.23
CA LYS A 82 -7.44 -7.09 -9.25
C LYS A 82 -8.93 -7.00 -8.93
N SER A 83 -9.27 -6.24 -7.89
CA SER A 83 -10.65 -5.99 -7.50
C SER A 83 -10.77 -4.72 -6.67
N LEU A 84 -11.92 -4.07 -6.76
CA LEU A 84 -12.38 -3.03 -5.87
C LEU A 84 -13.84 -3.34 -5.51
N ASN A 85 -14.13 -3.52 -4.23
CA ASN A 85 -15.47 -3.85 -3.74
C ASN A 85 -15.85 -2.94 -2.61
N TYR A 86 -17.15 -2.65 -2.50
CA TYR A 86 -17.73 -1.92 -1.38
C TYR A 86 -18.69 -2.84 -0.62
N GLN A 87 -18.38 -3.11 0.64
CA GLN A 87 -19.18 -3.94 1.52
C GLN A 87 -19.93 -3.07 2.53
N ALA A 88 -21.24 -3.22 2.65
CA ALA A 88 -22.02 -2.55 3.68
C ALA A 88 -21.63 -3.07 5.06
N LEU A 89 -21.38 -2.16 6.02
CA LEU A 89 -20.97 -2.48 7.38
C LEU A 89 -22.07 -2.19 8.41
N LEU A 90 -22.65 -0.99 8.36
CA LEU A 90 -23.60 -0.53 9.36
C LEU A 90 -24.90 -0.08 8.69
N PHE A 91 -26.00 -0.31 9.41
CA PHE A 91 -27.34 0.07 9.00
C PHE A 91 -28.01 0.90 10.11
N ASP A 92 -28.84 1.86 9.73
CA ASP A 92 -29.71 2.57 10.69
C ASP A 92 -30.96 1.74 11.03
N GLU A 93 -31.79 2.27 11.95
CA GLU A 93 -33.04 1.65 12.41
C GLU A 93 -34.06 1.40 11.28
N ASN A 94 -33.94 2.10 10.17
CA ASN A 94 -34.81 1.98 8.99
C ASN A 94 -34.22 1.05 7.91
N GLY A 95 -33.05 0.44 8.17
CA GLY A 95 -32.36 -0.45 7.26
C GLY A 95 -31.58 0.26 6.15
N TYR A 96 -31.28 1.55 6.30
CA TYR A 96 -30.39 2.27 5.38
C TYR A 96 -28.94 2.02 5.76
N VAL A 97 -28.08 1.81 4.76
CA VAL A 97 -26.63 1.71 5.00
C VAL A 97 -26.08 3.05 5.40
N THR A 98 -25.33 3.09 6.49
CA THR A 98 -24.68 4.28 7.03
C THR A 98 -23.15 4.22 6.90
N SER A 99 -22.58 3.02 6.73
CA SER A 99 -21.15 2.83 6.58
C SER A 99 -20.83 1.71 5.61
N TYR A 100 -19.77 1.87 4.84
CA TYR A 100 -19.19 0.88 3.95
C TYR A 100 -17.73 0.63 4.26
N LYS A 101 -17.25 -0.54 3.85
CA LYS A 101 -15.83 -0.88 3.73
C LYS A 101 -15.47 -0.95 2.25
N ALA A 102 -14.47 -0.18 1.83
CA ALA A 102 -13.80 -0.37 0.56
C ALA A 102 -12.73 -1.44 0.73
N ILE A 103 -12.69 -2.42 -0.17
CA ILE A 103 -11.69 -3.49 -0.20
C ILE A 103 -11.04 -3.43 -1.58
N LEU A 104 -9.78 -3.02 -1.61
CA LEU A 104 -9.00 -2.89 -2.84
C LEU A 104 -7.87 -3.91 -2.87
N THR A 105 -7.82 -4.73 -3.92
CA THR A 105 -6.74 -5.68 -4.15
C THR A 105 -5.91 -5.25 -5.35
N LEU A 106 -4.61 -5.06 -5.12
CA LEU A 106 -3.63 -4.66 -6.13
C LEU A 106 -2.60 -5.77 -6.36
N ASN A 107 -2.12 -5.88 -7.60
CA ASN A 107 -0.96 -6.69 -7.93
C ASN A 107 0.20 -5.79 -8.36
N PHE A 108 1.36 -6.02 -7.76
CA PHE A 108 2.61 -5.31 -8.02
C PHE A 108 3.60 -6.25 -8.70
N ASP A 109 3.85 -6.04 -9.99
CA ASP A 109 4.89 -6.74 -10.73
C ASP A 109 6.14 -5.85 -10.77
N THR A 110 7.15 -6.23 -10.00
CA THR A 110 8.35 -5.43 -9.79
C THR A 110 9.56 -6.11 -10.44
N LYS A 111 10.22 -5.40 -11.35
CA LYS A 111 11.56 -5.73 -11.81
C LYS A 111 12.56 -5.03 -10.91
N LEU A 112 13.37 -5.78 -10.19
CA LEU A 112 14.42 -5.27 -9.33
C LEU A 112 15.67 -4.89 -10.13
N LYS A 113 16.55 -4.07 -9.55
CA LYS A 113 17.80 -3.59 -10.17
C LYS A 113 18.67 -4.71 -10.74
N GLY A 114 18.69 -5.89 -10.15
CA GLY A 114 19.39 -7.08 -10.62
C GLY A 114 18.66 -7.87 -11.72
N GLY A 115 17.54 -7.36 -12.25
CA GLY A 115 16.74 -8.04 -13.28
C GLY A 115 15.77 -9.09 -12.74
N LYS A 116 15.78 -9.37 -11.43
CA LYS A 116 14.86 -10.32 -10.80
C LYS A 116 13.45 -9.77 -10.80
N MET A 117 12.50 -10.61 -11.18
CA MET A 117 11.07 -10.28 -11.13
C MET A 117 10.45 -10.73 -9.81
N LEU A 118 9.61 -9.87 -9.25
CA LEU A 118 8.84 -10.14 -8.04
C LEU A 118 7.39 -9.74 -8.28
N SER A 119 6.47 -10.68 -8.15
CA SER A 119 5.03 -10.42 -8.17
C SER A 119 4.47 -10.54 -6.76
N VAL A 120 3.73 -9.54 -6.31
CA VAL A 120 3.11 -9.46 -4.99
C VAL A 120 1.69 -8.97 -5.15
N THR A 121 0.74 -9.71 -4.60
CA THR A 121 -0.66 -9.27 -4.50
C THR A 121 -0.93 -8.87 -3.06
N THR A 122 -1.46 -7.67 -2.86
CA THR A 122 -1.80 -7.12 -1.55
C THR A 122 -3.20 -6.55 -1.54
N SER A 123 -3.79 -6.42 -0.36
CA SER A 123 -5.11 -5.84 -0.18
C SER A 123 -5.03 -4.71 0.84
N GLY A 124 -5.82 -3.66 0.60
CA GLY A 124 -6.05 -2.63 1.58
C GLY A 124 -7.54 -2.42 1.78
N GLU A 125 -7.93 -2.05 2.99
CA GLU A 125 -9.29 -1.84 3.40
C GLU A 125 -9.46 -0.45 4.01
N HIS A 126 -10.64 0.15 3.82
CA HIS A 126 -10.95 1.40 4.49
C HIS A 126 -12.45 1.49 4.79
N ASP A 127 -12.77 1.72 6.06
CA ASP A 127 -14.13 1.91 6.52
C ASP A 127 -14.52 3.39 6.42
N PHE A 128 -15.66 3.68 5.82
CA PHE A 128 -16.15 5.05 5.67
C PHE A 128 -17.65 5.18 5.84
N THR A 129 -18.10 6.33 6.32
CA THR A 129 -19.51 6.67 6.43
C THR A 129 -19.99 7.33 5.15
N VAL A 130 -21.24 7.08 4.76
CA VAL A 130 -21.84 7.72 3.60
C VAL A 130 -22.72 8.90 4.00
N SER A 131 -22.61 9.97 3.25
CA SER A 131 -23.38 11.19 3.48
C SER A 131 -24.86 11.06 3.07
N GLN A 132 -25.17 10.09 2.21
CA GLN A 132 -26.52 9.82 1.74
C GLN A 132 -27.01 8.45 2.22
N LYS A 133 -28.27 8.36 2.66
CA LYS A 133 -28.87 7.12 3.11
C LYS A 133 -29.19 6.22 1.93
N ILE A 134 -28.63 5.00 1.93
CA ILE A 134 -28.79 4.01 0.87
C ILE A 134 -29.57 2.81 1.42
N LYS A 135 -30.73 2.51 0.82
CA LYS A 135 -31.58 1.40 1.25
C LYS A 135 -31.25 0.09 0.54
N ASP A 136 -30.76 0.13 -0.69
CA ASP A 136 -30.48 -1.05 -1.50
C ASP A 136 -28.98 -1.19 -1.78
N THR A 137 -28.37 -2.19 -1.12
CA THR A 137 -26.92 -2.45 -1.22
C THR A 137 -26.47 -2.94 -2.59
N ARG A 138 -27.41 -3.43 -3.45
CA ARG A 138 -27.11 -3.90 -4.82
C ARG A 138 -26.67 -2.77 -5.76
N PHE A 139 -26.98 -1.53 -5.40
CA PHE A 139 -26.66 -0.34 -6.16
C PHE A 139 -25.64 0.58 -5.46
N ALA A 140 -24.87 0.03 -4.52
CA ALA A 140 -23.91 0.79 -3.71
C ALA A 140 -22.99 1.66 -4.57
N ASP A 141 -22.50 1.14 -5.68
CA ASP A 141 -21.60 1.84 -6.60
C ASP A 141 -22.21 3.12 -7.21
N GLY A 142 -23.52 3.13 -7.46
CA GLY A 142 -24.23 4.29 -8.03
C GLY A 142 -24.61 5.37 -7.02
N VAL A 143 -24.56 5.06 -5.72
CA VAL A 143 -25.13 5.90 -4.65
C VAL A 143 -24.07 6.46 -3.70
N ILE A 144 -22.89 5.82 -3.60
CA ILE A 144 -21.75 6.37 -2.85
C ILE A 144 -21.25 7.61 -3.58
N SER A 145 -21.09 8.73 -2.85
CA SER A 145 -20.59 9.97 -3.45
C SER A 145 -19.18 9.79 -4.02
N GLU A 146 -18.86 10.54 -5.07
CA GLU A 146 -17.50 10.51 -5.67
C GLU A 146 -16.41 10.91 -4.68
N GLY A 147 -16.72 11.84 -3.75
CA GLY A 147 -15.80 12.25 -2.70
C GLY A 147 -15.53 11.13 -1.69
N ASP A 148 -16.58 10.40 -1.27
CA ASP A 148 -16.44 9.27 -0.36
C ASP A 148 -15.67 8.13 -1.03
N LYS A 149 -15.96 7.84 -2.32
CA LYS A 149 -15.20 6.85 -3.12
C LYS A 149 -13.73 7.23 -3.24
N TYR A 150 -13.43 8.49 -3.57
CA TYR A 150 -12.06 8.96 -3.71
C TYR A 150 -11.26 8.74 -2.43
N ASN A 151 -11.79 9.19 -1.29
CA ASN A 151 -11.12 9.04 0.00
C ASN A 151 -10.92 7.56 0.36
N ALA A 152 -11.97 6.75 0.19
CA ALA A 152 -11.91 5.33 0.49
C ALA A 152 -10.88 4.58 -0.39
N ILE A 153 -10.83 4.88 -1.69
CA ILE A 153 -9.84 4.29 -2.61
C ILE A 153 -8.44 4.75 -2.25
N LYS A 154 -8.26 6.03 -1.90
CA LYS A 154 -6.97 6.57 -1.51
C LYS A 154 -6.41 5.85 -0.29
N GLU A 155 -7.19 5.75 0.78
CA GLU A 155 -6.77 5.10 2.03
C GLU A 155 -6.53 3.60 1.84
N ALA A 156 -7.44 2.88 1.17
CA ALA A 156 -7.25 1.46 0.84
C ALA A 156 -6.01 1.23 -0.05
N SER A 157 -5.72 2.15 -0.99
CA SER A 157 -4.51 2.07 -1.82
C SER A 157 -3.24 2.23 -1.00
N GLN A 158 -3.25 3.11 0.00
CA GLN A 158 -2.11 3.32 0.89
C GLN A 158 -1.85 2.09 1.75
N GLU A 159 -2.89 1.47 2.29
CA GLU A 159 -2.75 0.23 3.08
C GLU A 159 -2.22 -0.93 2.22
N ALA A 160 -2.78 -1.15 1.03
CA ALA A 160 -2.28 -2.15 0.09
C ALA A 160 -0.81 -1.92 -0.28
N PHE A 161 -0.40 -0.65 -0.42
CA PHE A 161 0.98 -0.29 -0.72
C PHE A 161 1.90 -0.52 0.48
N ASP A 162 1.45 -0.27 1.71
CA ASP A 162 2.23 -0.57 2.92
C ASP A 162 2.49 -2.06 3.09
N GLU A 163 1.49 -2.90 2.81
CA GLU A 163 1.67 -4.34 2.79
C GLU A 163 2.69 -4.76 1.72
N TYR A 164 2.62 -4.16 0.51
CA TYR A 164 3.62 -4.40 -0.54
C TYR A 164 5.04 -4.05 -0.08
N ILE A 165 5.24 -2.91 0.60
CA ILE A 165 6.53 -2.52 1.15
C ILE A 165 7.03 -3.55 2.17
N ALA A 166 6.16 -4.02 3.06
CA ALA A 166 6.51 -5.01 4.07
C ALA A 166 6.98 -6.32 3.43
N VAL A 167 6.26 -6.82 2.42
CA VAL A 167 6.64 -8.03 1.66
C VAL A 167 7.96 -7.81 0.91
N LEU A 168 8.15 -6.64 0.30
CA LEU A 168 9.38 -6.28 -0.41
C LEU A 168 10.59 -6.28 0.53
N ALA A 169 10.44 -5.73 1.73
CA ALA A 169 11.48 -5.70 2.75
C ALA A 169 11.89 -7.12 3.20
N VAL A 170 10.91 -7.99 3.46
CA VAL A 170 11.17 -9.39 3.86
C VAL A 170 11.88 -10.17 2.75
N LYS A 171 11.45 -9.98 1.49
CA LYS A 171 12.08 -10.67 0.35
C LYS A 171 13.45 -10.08 0.01
N GLY A 172 13.66 -8.78 0.28
CA GLY A 172 14.96 -8.11 0.15
C GLY A 172 15.99 -8.62 1.15
N LEU A 173 15.59 -8.85 2.39
CA LEU A 173 16.46 -9.43 3.43
C LEU A 173 16.91 -10.86 3.11
N LYS A 174 16.05 -11.68 2.52
CA LYS A 174 16.40 -13.07 2.13
C LYS A 174 17.36 -13.18 0.93
N ASN A 175 17.62 -12.10 0.22
CA ASN A 175 18.50 -12.10 -0.96
C ASN A 175 19.82 -11.34 -0.71
N GLY A 176 20.08 -10.93 0.52
CA GLY A 176 21.31 -10.24 0.94
C GLY A 176 22.33 -11.11 1.67
N ASP A 177 22.07 -12.43 1.74
CA ASP A 177 23.03 -13.44 2.26
C ASP A 177 23.70 -14.19 1.10
#